data_56f779cdd17c8a4134dbf1a046629933
#
_entry.id   56f779cdd17c8a4134dbf1a046629933
#
_cell.length_a   1.000
_cell.length_b   1.000
_cell.length_c   1.000
_cell.angle_alpha   90.00
_cell.angle_beta   90.00
_cell.angle_gamma   90.00
#
_symmetry.space_group_name_H-M   'P 1'
#
loop_
_entity.id
_entity.type
_entity.pdbx_description
1 polymer ?
#
loop_
_entity_poly.entity_id
_entity_poly.type
_entity_poly.pdbx_seq_one_letter_code
_entity_poly.pdbx_strand_id
1 'polypeptide(L)'
;THNPELASKYATRTVRLLDGKIVGDDNPCTESETSAPVTVKVKEHTSMSFATAMSLSLHNLMTKKARTLLTAFAGSIGIIGIALILSLSHGFQSYIDTVQEQTLSSYPLTIEANPVDMSGMLSAMSGAKDDSADAHDLDKVYANTVMYSMLNSMVSSATGQSNNLPAFKEYLEDPDNKIHDYISGIQYTYDMGFAVYTEDPNGTVIKADTTELLQNVMKSMYGGDYSSYFDSMGGFYSGFNVWQELLSGEDGALVSASTQNQYDVIYGSWPQNYNEVVLVVDKNNEISDLTLYALGLESMDDISNAMMQSMNKKQIDTTQSSWSYEDLCGRSFKLILPSEGYVASGSGYTDISQTADGLHQLYNNDSVGVQLKIVGIVRPAKGSVTSSTYGSIGYTSALTDYAIEQADSTEIIQKQLANPDVDVFTGSAFPNAATATTDQKVAAAQAYLNKLSVDDRATVYRKCMTAPDDTTLDAALTQTMETFTRDDAKEMADNGVFEASGKTAQQMKEMIDVMDDETFIRFFRPYMRAIL
;
A
#
# COMPACT_ATOMS: atom_id res chain seq x y z
N THR A 1 -65.69 -38.53 -57.83
CA THR A 1 -65.98 -37.19 -58.36
C THR A 1 -67.44 -37.05 -58.67
N HIS A 2 -68.00 -35.89 -58.53
CA HIS A 2 -69.35 -35.54 -58.94
C HIS A 2 -69.41 -34.95 -60.39
N ASN A 3 -68.25 -34.83 -61.02
CA ASN A 3 -68.16 -34.29 -62.38
C ASN A 3 -67.92 -35.45 -63.36
N PRO A 4 -68.97 -35.84 -64.15
CA PRO A 4 -68.86 -36.98 -65.06
C PRO A 4 -67.92 -36.73 -66.24
N GLU A 5 -67.70 -35.45 -66.64
CA GLU A 5 -66.80 -35.10 -67.74
C GLU A 5 -65.34 -35.34 -67.34
N LEU A 6 -64.96 -35.02 -66.08
CA LEU A 6 -63.65 -35.27 -65.59
C LEU A 6 -63.39 -36.79 -65.38
N ALA A 7 -64.42 -37.50 -64.93
CA ALA A 7 -64.32 -38.97 -64.79
C ALA A 7 -64.09 -39.64 -66.12
N SER A 8 -64.86 -39.27 -67.16
CA SER A 8 -64.69 -39.87 -68.50
C SER A 8 -63.38 -39.52 -69.19
N LYS A 9 -62.73 -38.38 -68.82
CA LYS A 9 -61.47 -37.93 -69.42
C LYS A 9 -60.23 -38.49 -68.77
N TYR A 10 -60.27 -38.76 -67.47
CA TYR A 10 -59.07 -39.08 -66.71
C TYR A 10 -59.12 -40.39 -65.91
N ALA A 11 -60.35 -41.01 -65.81
CA ALA A 11 -60.42 -42.26 -65.08
C ALA A 11 -60.16 -43.44 -66.01
N THR A 12 -59.40 -44.40 -65.51
CA THR A 12 -59.13 -45.69 -66.15
C THR A 12 -60.23 -46.71 -65.86
N ARG A 13 -61.07 -46.47 -64.85
CA ARG A 13 -62.27 -47.26 -64.50
C ARG A 13 -63.25 -46.33 -63.80
N THR A 14 -64.54 -46.46 -64.16
CA THR A 14 -65.61 -45.66 -63.59
C THR A 14 -66.64 -46.58 -62.94
N VAL A 15 -66.79 -46.52 -61.63
CA VAL A 15 -67.81 -47.22 -60.86
C VAL A 15 -68.91 -46.19 -60.50
N ARG A 16 -70.16 -46.42 -60.97
CA ARG A 16 -71.27 -45.56 -60.65
C ARG A 16 -72.02 -46.11 -59.45
N LEU A 17 -72.16 -45.25 -58.45
CA LEU A 17 -72.90 -45.56 -57.22
C LEU A 17 -74.20 -44.72 -57.19
N LEU A 18 -75.34 -45.36 -56.90
CA LEU A 18 -76.60 -44.73 -56.60
C LEU A 18 -77.15 -45.35 -55.30
N ASP A 19 -77.48 -44.53 -54.33
CA ASP A 19 -77.94 -44.93 -52.98
C ASP A 19 -77.16 -46.08 -52.35
N GLY A 20 -75.84 -45.97 -52.46
CA GLY A 20 -74.87 -46.92 -51.83
C GLY A 20 -74.75 -48.26 -52.59
N LYS A 21 -75.42 -48.39 -53.74
CA LYS A 21 -75.29 -49.61 -54.59
C LYS A 21 -74.56 -49.26 -55.90
N ILE A 22 -73.75 -50.19 -56.35
CA ILE A 22 -73.07 -50.08 -57.64
C ILE A 22 -74.10 -50.32 -58.74
N VAL A 23 -74.31 -49.26 -59.53
CA VAL A 23 -75.30 -49.30 -60.66
C VAL A 23 -74.60 -49.48 -62.01
N GLY A 24 -73.31 -49.31 -62.07
CA GLY A 24 -72.55 -49.51 -63.29
C GLY A 24 -71.04 -49.53 -62.94
N ASP A 25 -70.28 -50.37 -63.63
CA ASP A 25 -68.89 -50.50 -63.57
C ASP A 25 -68.33 -50.79 -64.96
N ASP A 26 -67.48 -49.89 -65.47
CA ASP A 26 -66.98 -49.96 -66.84
C ASP A 26 -65.98 -51.11 -67.07
N ASN A 27 -65.41 -51.64 -66.00
CA ASN A 27 -64.45 -52.75 -66.06
C ASN A 27 -64.60 -53.63 -64.81
N PRO A 28 -65.65 -54.43 -64.67
CA PRO A 28 -65.88 -55.27 -63.51
C PRO A 28 -64.84 -56.39 -63.46
N CYS A 29 -64.31 -56.67 -62.30
CA CYS A 29 -63.38 -57.79 -62.08
C CYS A 29 -64.09 -59.09 -62.30
N THR A 30 -63.65 -59.99 -63.23
CA THR A 30 -64.14 -61.31 -63.43
C THR A 30 -63.56 -62.23 -62.34
N GLU A 31 -64.32 -63.23 -61.89
CA GLU A 31 -63.95 -64.14 -60.74
C GLU A 31 -62.64 -64.90 -60.90
N SER A 32 -62.03 -64.86 -62.09
CA SER A 32 -60.72 -65.50 -62.33
C SER A 32 -59.49 -64.65 -61.84
N GLU A 33 -59.70 -63.38 -61.50
CA GLU A 33 -58.61 -62.51 -61.03
C GLU A 33 -58.47 -62.45 -59.46
N THR A 34 -59.38 -63.13 -58.74
CA THR A 34 -59.47 -63.11 -57.29
C THR A 34 -58.64 -64.17 -56.59
N SER A 35 -57.84 -64.99 -57.34
CA SER A 35 -57.16 -66.15 -56.78
C SER A 35 -55.65 -66.01 -56.52
N ALA A 36 -55.17 -64.88 -56.21
CA ALA A 36 -53.78 -64.74 -55.64
C ALA A 36 -53.84 -63.96 -54.33
N PRO A 37 -53.47 -64.55 -53.22
CA PRO A 37 -53.36 -63.78 -52.01
C PRO A 37 -52.20 -62.83 -52.17
N VAL A 38 -52.46 -61.60 -52.43
CA VAL A 38 -51.51 -60.50 -52.37
C VAL A 38 -51.22 -60.28 -50.89
N THR A 39 -50.13 -60.92 -50.42
CA THR A 39 -49.55 -60.52 -49.14
C THR A 39 -49.04 -59.14 -49.22
N VAL A 40 -49.91 -58.16 -49.00
CA VAL A 40 -49.55 -56.76 -48.76
C VAL A 40 -48.79 -56.80 -47.43
N LYS A 41 -47.45 -56.75 -47.47
CA LYS A 41 -46.64 -56.38 -46.32
C LYS A 41 -47.08 -54.97 -45.96
N VAL A 42 -48.02 -54.86 -45.04
CA VAL A 42 -48.32 -53.59 -44.37
C VAL A 42 -47.03 -53.22 -43.63
N LYS A 43 -46.30 -52.28 -44.16
CA LYS A 43 -45.18 -51.67 -43.45
C LYS A 43 -45.82 -50.85 -42.33
N GLU A 44 -45.94 -51.51 -41.17
CA GLU A 44 -46.42 -50.90 -39.94
C GLU A 44 -45.43 -49.84 -39.50
N HIS A 45 -45.45 -48.75 -39.76
CA HIS A 45 -44.76 -47.52 -39.40
C HIS A 45 -44.27 -46.74 -40.63
N THR A 46 -45.09 -45.91 -41.10
CA THR A 46 -44.66 -44.71 -41.81
C THR A 46 -44.20 -43.67 -40.79
N SER A 47 -43.04 -43.91 -40.14
CA SER A 47 -42.43 -42.88 -39.32
C SER A 47 -41.79 -41.87 -40.27
N MET A 48 -42.29 -40.69 -40.21
CA MET A 48 -41.70 -39.56 -40.93
C MET A 48 -40.31 -39.30 -40.39
N SER A 49 -39.29 -39.16 -41.22
CA SER A 49 -37.97 -38.82 -40.75
C SER A 49 -38.00 -37.48 -40.01
N PHE A 50 -37.19 -37.32 -38.94
CA PHE A 50 -37.14 -36.10 -38.16
C PHE A 50 -36.86 -34.87 -39.05
N ALA A 51 -35.99 -35.00 -40.05
CA ALA A 51 -35.67 -33.93 -40.99
C ALA A 51 -36.88 -33.55 -41.83
N THR A 52 -37.70 -34.51 -42.27
CA THR A 52 -38.92 -34.25 -43.05
C THR A 52 -40.00 -33.63 -42.16
N ALA A 53 -40.16 -34.10 -40.94
CA ALA A 53 -41.07 -33.50 -39.95
C ALA A 53 -40.72 -32.04 -39.63
N MET A 54 -39.41 -31.78 -39.43
CA MET A 54 -38.86 -30.44 -39.18
C MET A 54 -39.09 -29.52 -40.37
N SER A 55 -38.78 -29.98 -41.60
CA SER A 55 -39.01 -29.22 -42.84
C SER A 55 -40.50 -28.89 -43.07
N LEU A 56 -41.39 -29.87 -42.86
CA LEU A 56 -42.81 -29.68 -42.99
C LEU A 56 -43.37 -28.71 -41.96
N SER A 57 -42.90 -28.80 -40.71
CA SER A 57 -43.24 -27.90 -39.62
C SER A 57 -42.79 -26.49 -39.94
N LEU A 58 -41.52 -26.33 -40.39
CA LEU A 58 -40.96 -25.02 -40.79
C LEU A 58 -41.74 -24.41 -41.96
N HIS A 59 -42.06 -25.21 -42.97
CA HIS A 59 -42.86 -24.76 -44.12
C HIS A 59 -44.28 -24.30 -43.70
N ASN A 60 -44.90 -25.04 -42.78
CA ASN A 60 -46.20 -24.69 -42.23
C ASN A 60 -46.18 -23.38 -41.41
N LEU A 61 -45.09 -23.16 -40.63
CA LEU A 61 -44.85 -21.88 -39.95
C LEU A 61 -44.66 -20.74 -40.93
N MET A 62 -43.98 -20.98 -42.06
CA MET A 62 -43.72 -19.96 -43.10
C MET A 62 -44.96 -19.62 -43.94
N THR A 63 -45.98 -20.44 -43.96
CA THR A 63 -47.26 -20.10 -44.65
C THR A 63 -48.06 -19.00 -43.96
N LYS A 64 -47.87 -18.83 -42.60
CA LYS A 64 -48.57 -17.81 -41.81
C LYS A 64 -47.55 -16.84 -41.16
N LYS A 65 -46.64 -16.32 -41.97
CA LYS A 65 -45.46 -15.52 -41.51
C LYS A 65 -45.81 -14.43 -40.50
N ALA A 66 -46.82 -13.61 -40.76
CA ALA A 66 -47.21 -12.52 -39.88
C ALA A 66 -47.61 -13.00 -38.46
N ARG A 67 -48.42 -14.04 -38.38
CA ARG A 67 -48.90 -14.59 -37.10
C ARG A 67 -47.76 -15.24 -36.34
N THR A 68 -46.93 -16.04 -37.01
CA THR A 68 -45.78 -16.69 -36.43
C THR A 68 -44.74 -15.67 -35.90
N LEU A 69 -44.47 -14.62 -36.69
CA LEU A 69 -43.57 -13.53 -36.29
C LEU A 69 -44.09 -12.78 -35.06
N LEU A 70 -45.41 -12.46 -35.05
CA LEU A 70 -46.03 -11.74 -33.96
C LEU A 70 -45.99 -12.55 -32.64
N THR A 71 -46.27 -13.86 -32.73
CA THR A 71 -46.24 -14.76 -31.56
C THR A 71 -44.81 -14.97 -31.07
N ALA A 72 -43.85 -15.13 -31.97
CA ALA A 72 -42.43 -15.25 -31.62
C ALA A 72 -41.91 -13.95 -31.00
N PHE A 73 -42.31 -12.78 -31.53
CA PHE A 73 -41.93 -11.47 -30.99
C PHE A 73 -42.51 -11.28 -29.59
N ALA A 74 -43.78 -11.59 -29.37
CA ALA A 74 -44.42 -11.49 -28.07
C ALA A 74 -43.74 -12.41 -27.01
N GLY A 75 -43.36 -13.64 -27.41
CA GLY A 75 -42.63 -14.54 -26.54
C GLY A 75 -41.19 -14.10 -26.26
N SER A 76 -40.52 -13.54 -27.27
CA SER A 76 -39.15 -13.07 -27.12
C SER A 76 -39.00 -11.87 -26.18
N ILE A 77 -40.00 -10.98 -26.11
CA ILE A 77 -40.00 -9.84 -25.18
C ILE A 77 -39.86 -10.32 -23.72
N GLY A 78 -40.60 -11.35 -23.35
CA GLY A 78 -40.51 -11.93 -22.00
C GLY A 78 -39.12 -12.52 -21.70
N ILE A 79 -38.57 -13.25 -22.67
CA ILE A 79 -37.23 -13.87 -22.51
C ILE A 79 -36.14 -12.77 -22.44
N ILE A 80 -36.22 -11.77 -23.32
CA ILE A 80 -35.30 -10.63 -23.33
C ILE A 80 -35.39 -9.87 -22.00
N GLY A 81 -36.60 -9.62 -21.48
CA GLY A 81 -36.80 -8.95 -20.20
C GLY A 81 -36.15 -9.71 -19.03
N ILE A 82 -36.37 -11.02 -18.96
CA ILE A 82 -35.73 -11.87 -17.91
C ILE A 82 -34.22 -11.88 -18.10
N ALA A 83 -33.73 -12.05 -19.32
CA ALA A 83 -32.28 -12.08 -19.58
C ALA A 83 -31.61 -10.75 -19.23
N LEU A 84 -32.26 -9.60 -19.52
CA LEU A 84 -31.75 -8.28 -19.12
C LEU A 84 -31.68 -8.13 -17.60
N ILE A 85 -32.74 -8.52 -16.88
CA ILE A 85 -32.79 -8.43 -15.41
C ILE A 85 -31.69 -9.32 -14.81
N LEU A 86 -31.54 -10.56 -15.26
CA LEU A 86 -30.53 -11.47 -14.77
C LEU A 86 -29.10 -10.98 -15.10
N SER A 87 -28.88 -10.48 -16.31
CA SER A 87 -27.60 -9.93 -16.72
C SER A 87 -27.22 -8.69 -15.90
N LEU A 88 -28.20 -7.78 -15.70
CA LEU A 88 -28.00 -6.58 -14.88
C LEU A 88 -27.74 -6.95 -13.41
N SER A 89 -28.53 -7.88 -12.85
CA SER A 89 -28.35 -8.36 -11.48
C SER A 89 -26.98 -9.00 -11.28
N HIS A 90 -26.54 -9.85 -12.22
CA HIS A 90 -25.22 -10.47 -12.17
C HIS A 90 -24.09 -9.42 -12.32
N GLY A 91 -24.28 -8.44 -13.21
CA GLY A 91 -23.33 -7.35 -13.37
C GLY A 91 -23.19 -6.49 -12.11
N PHE A 92 -24.31 -6.17 -11.44
CA PHE A 92 -24.28 -5.46 -10.17
C PHE A 92 -23.62 -6.28 -9.06
N GLN A 93 -23.94 -7.58 -8.96
CA GLN A 93 -23.32 -8.44 -7.97
C GLN A 93 -21.79 -8.51 -8.17
N SER A 94 -21.35 -8.77 -9.40
CA SER A 94 -19.93 -8.79 -9.74
C SER A 94 -19.22 -7.46 -9.45
N TYR A 95 -19.90 -6.33 -9.71
CA TYR A 95 -19.36 -5.01 -9.38
C TYR A 95 -19.25 -4.80 -7.86
N ILE A 96 -20.26 -5.17 -7.09
CA ILE A 96 -20.24 -5.09 -5.62
C ILE A 96 -19.13 -5.96 -5.05
N ASP A 97 -19.00 -7.20 -5.52
CA ASP A 97 -17.96 -8.13 -5.09
C ASP A 97 -16.55 -7.55 -5.38
N THR A 98 -16.36 -6.98 -6.57
CA THR A 98 -15.10 -6.31 -6.93
C THR A 98 -14.80 -5.11 -6.04
N VAL A 99 -15.80 -4.24 -5.77
CA VAL A 99 -15.63 -3.08 -4.88
C VAL A 99 -15.31 -3.51 -3.46
N GLN A 100 -15.98 -4.55 -2.96
CA GLN A 100 -15.71 -5.09 -1.61
C GLN A 100 -14.29 -5.65 -1.53
N GLU A 101 -13.86 -6.47 -2.49
CA GLU A 101 -12.51 -7.04 -2.54
C GLU A 101 -11.45 -5.94 -2.58
N GLN A 102 -11.61 -4.94 -3.45
CA GLN A 102 -10.68 -3.81 -3.54
C GLN A 102 -10.65 -2.98 -2.27
N THR A 103 -11.81 -2.72 -1.66
CA THR A 103 -11.87 -1.94 -0.42
C THR A 103 -11.21 -2.69 0.74
N LEU A 104 -11.49 -3.97 0.91
CA LEU A 104 -10.87 -4.79 1.96
C LEU A 104 -9.36 -4.91 1.79
N SER A 105 -8.88 -5.04 0.54
CA SER A 105 -7.44 -5.07 0.24
C SER A 105 -6.75 -3.74 0.53
N SER A 106 -7.49 -2.61 0.42
CA SER A 106 -6.94 -1.26 0.67
C SER A 106 -6.91 -0.89 2.15
N TYR A 107 -7.72 -1.54 2.99
CA TYR A 107 -7.79 -1.30 4.43
C TYR A 107 -7.56 -2.60 5.20
N PRO A 108 -6.30 -3.08 5.26
CA PRO A 108 -5.98 -4.29 5.99
C PRO A 108 -6.22 -4.12 7.49
N LEU A 109 -6.56 -5.19 8.17
CA LEU A 109 -6.58 -5.23 9.62
C LEU A 109 -5.14 -5.29 10.13
N THR A 110 -4.69 -4.24 10.81
CA THR A 110 -3.34 -4.15 11.37
C THR A 110 -3.35 -4.49 12.85
N ILE A 111 -2.41 -5.32 13.28
CA ILE A 111 -2.20 -5.68 14.69
C ILE A 111 -0.75 -5.33 15.03
N GLU A 112 -0.55 -4.36 15.92
CA GLU A 112 0.75 -3.84 16.30
C GLU A 112 1.21 -4.41 17.66
N ALA A 113 2.53 -4.44 17.87
CA ALA A 113 3.12 -4.87 19.14
C ALA A 113 2.66 -3.98 20.31
N ASN A 114 2.64 -2.67 20.08
CA ASN A 114 2.21 -1.67 21.06
C ASN A 114 1.05 -0.86 20.45
N PRO A 115 -0.19 -1.33 20.61
CA PRO A 115 -1.33 -0.66 20.00
C PRO A 115 -1.55 0.71 20.64
N VAL A 116 -1.63 1.76 19.82
CA VAL A 116 -2.06 3.09 20.25
C VAL A 116 -3.57 3.17 20.07
N ASP A 117 -4.29 3.51 21.13
CA ASP A 117 -5.76 3.71 21.04
C ASP A 117 -6.08 5.02 20.30
N MET A 118 -5.94 4.98 18.97
CA MET A 118 -6.27 6.11 18.11
C MET A 118 -7.75 6.45 18.12
N SER A 119 -8.63 5.47 18.37
CA SER A 119 -10.08 5.72 18.43
C SER A 119 -10.47 6.43 19.71
N GLY A 120 -9.88 6.05 20.83
CA GLY A 120 -9.99 6.77 22.10
C GLY A 120 -9.45 8.19 22.02
N MET A 121 -8.29 8.37 21.35
CA MET A 121 -7.69 9.68 21.12
C MET A 121 -8.55 10.57 20.21
N LEU A 122 -9.09 10.03 19.13
CA LEU A 122 -9.97 10.77 18.21
C LEU A 122 -11.31 11.10 18.87
N SER A 123 -11.89 10.17 19.65
CA SER A 123 -13.09 10.40 20.43
C SER A 123 -12.87 11.49 21.48
N ALA A 124 -11.72 11.48 22.16
CA ALA A 124 -11.33 12.53 23.10
C ALA A 124 -11.21 13.90 22.41
N MET A 125 -10.55 13.97 21.24
CA MET A 125 -10.42 15.22 20.46
C MET A 125 -11.75 15.73 19.92
N SER A 126 -12.63 14.84 19.47
CA SER A 126 -13.95 15.23 18.93
C SER A 126 -14.94 15.64 20.01
N GLY A 127 -14.60 15.46 21.28
CA GLY A 127 -15.53 15.66 22.41
C GLY A 127 -16.68 14.65 22.43
N ALA A 128 -16.62 13.61 21.60
CA ALA A 128 -17.59 12.54 21.59
C ALA A 128 -17.42 11.73 22.89
N LYS A 129 -18.34 11.90 23.83
CA LYS A 129 -18.47 10.99 24.96
C LYS A 129 -19.11 9.71 24.44
N ASP A 130 -18.61 8.60 24.96
CA ASP A 130 -19.33 7.33 24.89
C ASP A 130 -20.75 7.56 25.45
N ASP A 131 -21.79 7.17 24.71
CA ASP A 131 -23.20 7.32 25.13
C ASP A 131 -23.51 6.62 26.47
N SER A 132 -22.56 5.85 27.01
CA SER A 132 -22.58 5.21 28.31
C SER A 132 -22.02 6.07 29.47
N ALA A 133 -21.44 7.24 29.18
CA ALA A 133 -20.93 8.14 30.21
C ALA A 133 -22.13 8.73 31.00
N ASP A 134 -22.10 8.61 32.32
CA ASP A 134 -23.12 9.05 33.26
C ASP A 134 -23.68 10.41 32.85
N ALA A 135 -24.96 10.43 32.46
CA ALA A 135 -25.68 11.65 32.18
C ALA A 135 -25.81 12.42 33.51
N HIS A 136 -25.12 13.56 33.59
CA HIS A 136 -25.27 14.48 34.71
C HIS A 136 -26.41 15.47 34.45
N ASP A 137 -26.95 16.07 35.49
CA ASP A 137 -27.97 17.12 35.39
C ASP A 137 -27.38 18.35 34.64
N LEU A 138 -28.22 19.03 33.87
CA LEU A 138 -27.81 20.20 33.08
C LEU A 138 -27.92 21.52 33.87
N ASP A 139 -27.81 21.47 35.20
CA ASP A 139 -27.97 22.60 36.11
C ASP A 139 -26.69 23.43 36.31
N LYS A 140 -25.54 22.91 35.88
CA LYS A 140 -24.19 23.49 36.03
C LYS A 140 -23.36 23.25 34.80
N VAL A 141 -22.20 23.93 34.73
CA VAL A 141 -21.15 23.66 33.77
C VAL A 141 -20.19 22.66 34.39
N TYR A 142 -20.02 21.53 33.72
CA TYR A 142 -19.10 20.47 34.11
C TYR A 142 -17.83 20.51 33.27
N ALA A 143 -16.71 20.18 33.87
CA ALA A 143 -15.44 20.12 33.16
C ALA A 143 -15.44 18.89 32.22
N ASN A 144 -15.10 19.12 30.96
CA ASN A 144 -14.78 18.05 30.05
C ASN A 144 -13.27 17.77 30.12
N THR A 145 -12.89 16.60 30.62
CA THR A 145 -11.50 16.23 30.92
C THR A 145 -10.79 15.61 29.68
N VAL A 146 -11.04 16.15 28.50
CA VAL A 146 -10.45 15.66 27.21
C VAL A 146 -8.94 15.54 27.31
N MET A 147 -8.25 16.56 27.82
CA MET A 147 -6.80 16.55 27.95
C MET A 147 -6.31 15.45 28.91
N TYR A 148 -7.00 15.28 30.06
CA TYR A 148 -6.61 14.21 31.00
C TYR A 148 -6.88 12.82 30.43
N SER A 149 -7.97 12.65 29.68
CA SER A 149 -8.27 11.40 28.97
C SER A 149 -7.22 11.09 27.92
N MET A 150 -6.78 12.09 27.16
CA MET A 150 -5.71 11.98 26.18
C MET A 150 -4.35 11.63 26.83
N LEU A 151 -4.00 12.31 27.94
CA LEU A 151 -2.80 11.97 28.69
C LEU A 151 -2.86 10.56 29.31
N ASN A 152 -4.01 10.15 29.82
CA ASN A 152 -4.18 8.77 30.30
C ASN A 152 -4.06 7.74 29.17
N SER A 153 -4.60 8.02 28.00
CA SER A 153 -4.43 7.16 26.81
C SER A 153 -2.97 7.08 26.39
N MET A 154 -2.24 8.20 26.42
CA MET A 154 -0.78 8.22 26.16
C MET A 154 -0.01 7.41 27.22
N VAL A 155 -0.31 7.58 28.50
CA VAL A 155 0.32 6.82 29.58
C VAL A 155 -0.04 5.34 29.46
N SER A 156 -1.29 5.02 29.15
CA SER A 156 -1.74 3.63 28.96
C SER A 156 -1.05 2.99 27.77
N SER A 157 -0.82 3.72 26.68
CA SER A 157 -0.06 3.26 25.52
C SER A 157 1.43 3.07 25.86
N ALA A 158 2.00 3.97 26.68
CA ALA A 158 3.42 3.88 27.11
C ALA A 158 3.65 2.79 28.18
N THR A 159 2.63 2.47 28.99
CA THR A 159 2.69 1.44 30.04
C THR A 159 1.87 0.19 29.69
N GLY A 160 1.27 0.18 28.52
CA GLY A 160 0.27 -0.77 28.07
C GLY A 160 0.79 -2.18 27.88
N GLN A 161 -0.13 -3.11 27.81
CA GLN A 161 0.14 -4.49 27.48
C GLN A 161 0.62 -4.56 26.03
N SER A 162 1.84 -4.98 25.82
CA SER A 162 2.30 -5.32 24.47
C SER A 162 1.62 -6.62 24.01
N ASN A 163 1.18 -6.65 22.76
CA ASN A 163 0.67 -7.86 22.13
C ASN A 163 1.80 -8.90 22.01
N ASN A 164 1.50 -10.15 22.33
CA ASN A 164 2.43 -11.24 22.11
C ASN A 164 2.38 -11.66 20.62
N LEU A 165 2.99 -10.84 19.73
CA LEU A 165 3.01 -11.10 18.30
C LEU A 165 3.69 -12.42 17.92
N PRO A 166 4.79 -12.87 18.59
CA PRO A 166 5.38 -14.17 18.28
C PRO A 166 4.39 -15.34 18.46
N ALA A 167 3.67 -15.39 19.57
CA ALA A 167 2.67 -16.43 19.80
C ALA A 167 1.46 -16.28 18.85
N PHE A 168 1.12 -15.05 18.47
CA PHE A 168 0.05 -14.81 17.50
C PHE A 168 0.47 -15.22 16.09
N LYS A 169 1.72 -15.01 15.71
CA LYS A 169 2.28 -15.50 14.44
C LYS A 169 2.22 -17.02 14.36
N GLU A 170 2.67 -17.72 15.41
CA GLU A 170 2.59 -19.19 15.50
C GLU A 170 1.14 -19.68 15.34
N TYR A 171 0.17 -18.98 15.97
CA TYR A 171 -1.25 -19.29 15.81
C TYR A 171 -1.75 -19.08 14.38
N LEU A 172 -1.31 -18.00 13.71
CA LEU A 172 -1.70 -17.71 12.33
C LEU A 172 -1.07 -18.67 11.31
N GLU A 173 0.13 -19.18 11.59
CA GLU A 173 0.85 -20.12 10.71
C GLU A 173 0.41 -21.57 10.90
N ASP A 174 -0.46 -21.87 11.87
CA ASP A 174 -1.02 -23.20 12.04
C ASP A 174 -1.92 -23.56 10.83
N PRO A 175 -1.57 -24.61 10.04
CA PRO A 175 -2.32 -25.00 8.85
C PRO A 175 -3.78 -25.40 9.13
N ASP A 176 -4.06 -25.84 10.37
CA ASP A 176 -5.42 -26.26 10.78
C ASP A 176 -6.28 -25.06 11.21
N ASN A 177 -5.74 -23.84 11.19
CA ASN A 177 -6.44 -22.65 11.59
C ASN A 177 -7.44 -22.20 10.51
N LYS A 178 -8.72 -22.15 10.88
CA LYS A 178 -9.81 -21.77 9.97
C LYS A 178 -9.76 -20.29 9.53
N ILE A 179 -8.88 -19.48 10.09
CA ILE A 179 -8.76 -18.06 9.69
C ILE A 179 -8.37 -17.95 8.21
N HIS A 180 -7.62 -18.92 7.70
CA HIS A 180 -7.22 -18.98 6.29
C HIS A 180 -8.40 -19.02 5.31
N ASP A 181 -9.57 -19.50 5.76
CA ASP A 181 -10.80 -19.51 4.94
C ASP A 181 -11.40 -18.10 4.76
N TYR A 182 -10.98 -17.13 5.56
CA TYR A 182 -11.60 -15.78 5.65
C TYR A 182 -10.67 -14.64 5.29
N ILE A 183 -9.39 -14.89 5.07
CA ILE A 183 -8.39 -13.87 4.75
C ILE A 183 -7.76 -14.15 3.38
N SER A 184 -7.39 -13.09 2.67
CA SER A 184 -6.73 -13.18 1.35
C SER A 184 -5.20 -13.21 1.45
N GLY A 185 -4.64 -12.96 2.63
CA GLY A 185 -3.20 -13.02 2.88
C GLY A 185 -2.82 -12.45 4.23
N ILE A 186 -1.61 -12.74 4.66
CA ILE A 186 -0.99 -12.23 5.87
C ILE A 186 0.32 -11.55 5.47
N GLN A 187 0.56 -10.38 6.01
CA GLN A 187 1.81 -9.67 5.85
C GLN A 187 2.42 -9.39 7.22
N TYR A 188 3.67 -9.78 7.43
CA TYR A 188 4.41 -9.49 8.63
C TYR A 188 5.35 -8.30 8.38
N THR A 189 5.27 -7.30 9.25
CA THR A 189 6.13 -6.12 9.19
C THR A 189 7.15 -6.19 10.31
N TYR A 190 8.42 -6.00 9.98
CA TYR A 190 9.55 -6.01 10.91
C TYR A 190 10.18 -4.62 10.98
N ASP A 191 10.58 -4.20 12.17
CA ASP A 191 11.33 -2.94 12.40
C ASP A 191 12.82 -3.18 12.13
N MET A 192 13.19 -3.26 10.86
CA MET A 192 14.54 -3.62 10.42
C MET A 192 15.40 -2.42 10.02
N GLY A 193 14.86 -1.22 10.08
CA GLY A 193 15.58 -0.04 9.58
C GLY A 193 15.98 -0.17 8.11
N PHE A 194 15.03 -0.53 7.25
CA PHE A 194 15.22 -0.75 5.83
C PHE A 194 15.85 0.47 5.14
N ALA A 195 17.13 0.38 4.79
CA ALA A 195 17.89 1.51 4.25
C ALA A 195 18.29 1.25 2.79
N VAL A 196 17.56 1.88 1.87
CA VAL A 196 17.87 1.87 0.44
C VAL A 196 18.56 3.17 0.07
N TYR A 197 19.62 3.08 -0.70
CA TYR A 197 20.41 4.22 -1.18
C TYR A 197 20.44 4.29 -2.70
N THR A 198 20.56 5.50 -3.21
CA THR A 198 20.73 5.79 -4.64
C THR A 198 21.58 7.03 -4.81
N GLU A 199 21.98 7.36 -6.03
CA GLU A 199 22.66 8.62 -6.34
C GLU A 199 21.65 9.66 -6.82
N ASP A 200 21.77 10.88 -6.28
CA ASP A 200 21.03 12.04 -6.75
C ASP A 200 21.60 12.57 -8.10
N PRO A 201 20.99 13.57 -8.76
CA PRO A 201 21.49 14.13 -10.01
C PRO A 201 22.89 14.77 -9.90
N ASN A 202 23.35 15.08 -8.68
CA ASN A 202 24.67 15.65 -8.41
C ASN A 202 25.73 14.57 -8.16
N GLY A 203 25.35 13.27 -8.15
CA GLY A 203 26.23 12.13 -7.83
C GLY A 203 26.45 11.95 -6.33
N THR A 204 25.62 12.55 -5.49
CA THR A 204 25.66 12.34 -4.03
C THR A 204 24.85 11.09 -3.69
N VAL A 205 25.42 10.21 -2.87
CA VAL A 205 24.69 9.05 -2.35
C VAL A 205 23.69 9.54 -1.31
N ILE A 206 22.43 9.31 -1.57
CA ILE A 206 21.31 9.70 -0.70
C ILE A 206 20.55 8.46 -0.24
N LYS A 207 19.93 8.53 0.93
CA LYS A 207 18.99 7.54 1.37
C LYS A 207 17.65 7.79 0.66
N ALA A 208 17.15 6.78 -0.02
CA ALA A 208 15.88 6.80 -0.72
C ALA A 208 14.69 6.69 0.27
N ASP A 209 14.70 7.51 1.32
CA ASP A 209 13.76 7.50 2.43
C ASP A 209 13.13 8.87 2.59
N THR A 210 11.83 8.93 2.32
CA THR A 210 11.07 10.17 2.41
C THR A 210 10.86 10.66 3.84
N THR A 211 10.95 9.78 4.83
CA THR A 211 10.88 10.17 6.24
C THR A 211 12.11 10.99 6.63
N GLU A 212 13.30 10.52 6.23
CA GLU A 212 14.55 11.26 6.43
C GLU A 212 14.56 12.58 5.65
N LEU A 213 14.06 12.58 4.43
CA LEU A 213 13.86 13.81 3.65
C LEU A 213 13.03 14.83 4.45
N LEU A 214 11.87 14.41 4.96
CA LEU A 214 10.98 15.29 5.73
C LEU A 214 11.64 15.77 7.03
N GLN A 215 12.35 14.91 7.74
CA GLN A 215 13.13 15.29 8.92
C GLN A 215 14.19 16.34 8.59
N ASN A 216 14.95 16.15 7.52
CA ASN A 216 15.97 17.09 7.07
C ASN A 216 15.37 18.43 6.62
N VAL A 217 14.23 18.40 5.93
CA VAL A 217 13.48 19.60 5.56
C VAL A 217 13.01 20.34 6.81
N MET A 218 12.42 19.65 7.78
CA MET A 218 11.95 20.26 9.04
C MET A 218 13.12 20.80 9.88
N LYS A 219 14.21 20.06 9.97
CA LYS A 219 15.44 20.52 10.62
C LYS A 219 15.99 21.78 9.96
N SER A 220 15.97 21.85 8.65
CA SER A 220 16.36 23.01 7.87
C SER A 220 15.45 24.23 8.11
N MET A 221 14.15 24.00 8.33
CA MET A 221 13.16 25.08 8.56
C MET A 221 13.17 25.61 10.00
N TYR A 222 13.27 24.73 10.97
CA TYR A 222 13.04 25.06 12.38
C TYR A 222 14.29 24.95 13.25
N GLY A 223 15.42 24.48 12.70
CA GLY A 223 16.72 24.48 13.35
C GLY A 223 16.89 23.52 14.52
N GLY A 224 15.96 22.61 14.74
CA GLY A 224 15.99 21.65 15.84
C GLY A 224 16.08 20.20 15.37
N ASP A 225 16.50 19.30 16.26
CA ASP A 225 16.37 17.88 16.04
C ASP A 225 14.95 17.44 16.47
N TYR A 226 14.14 17.09 15.49
CA TYR A 226 12.76 16.64 15.67
C TYR A 226 12.63 15.12 15.52
N SER A 227 13.75 14.35 15.47
CA SER A 227 13.73 12.90 15.28
C SER A 227 12.83 12.19 16.29
N SER A 228 12.99 12.50 17.58
CA SER A 228 12.16 11.93 18.64
C SER A 228 10.67 12.29 18.55
N TYR A 229 10.35 13.45 17.97
CA TYR A 229 8.98 13.85 17.71
C TYR A 229 8.38 13.04 16.54
N PHE A 230 9.15 12.83 15.47
CA PHE A 230 8.76 11.98 14.36
C PHE A 230 8.61 10.53 14.79
N ASP A 231 9.52 10.00 15.60
CA ASP A 231 9.44 8.65 16.15
C ASP A 231 8.17 8.45 17.00
N SER A 232 7.80 9.45 17.79
CA SER A 232 6.56 9.41 18.59
C SER A 232 5.28 9.52 17.75
N MET A 233 5.35 10.05 16.54
CA MET A 233 4.27 10.18 15.57
C MET A 233 4.35 9.13 14.45
N GLY A 234 5.10 8.07 14.63
CA GLY A 234 5.47 7.07 13.61
C GLY A 234 4.30 6.58 12.72
N GLY A 235 3.11 6.40 13.29
CA GLY A 235 1.92 6.01 12.50
C GLY A 235 1.45 7.08 11.51
N PHE A 236 1.69 8.36 11.76
CA PHE A 236 1.29 9.44 10.84
C PHE A 236 2.23 9.54 9.63
N TYR A 237 3.54 9.30 9.83
CA TYR A 237 4.55 9.43 8.77
C TYR A 237 4.74 8.16 7.95
N SER A 238 4.27 7.01 8.40
CA SER A 238 4.30 5.77 7.62
C SER A 238 3.57 5.91 6.27
N GLY A 239 2.58 6.81 6.19
CA GLY A 239 1.87 7.13 4.95
C GLY A 239 2.70 7.88 3.89
N PHE A 240 3.88 8.40 4.26
CA PHE A 240 4.79 9.07 3.33
C PHE A 240 5.91 8.15 2.82
N ASN A 241 6.03 6.93 3.36
CA ASN A 241 7.02 5.99 2.89
C ASN A 241 6.68 5.51 1.48
N VAL A 242 7.60 5.75 0.54
CA VAL A 242 7.44 5.34 -0.87
C VAL A 242 7.80 3.87 -1.09
N TRP A 243 8.53 3.24 -0.18
CA TRP A 243 8.86 1.82 -0.22
C TRP A 243 7.79 1.02 0.49
N GLN A 244 7.12 0.15 -0.24
CA GLN A 244 6.02 -0.65 0.29
C GLN A 244 6.21 -2.12 -0.06
N GLU A 245 6.03 -2.98 0.93
CA GLU A 245 6.01 -4.41 0.70
C GLU A 245 4.70 -4.81 0.03
N LEU A 246 4.81 -5.54 -1.08
CA LEU A 246 3.68 -6.09 -1.80
C LEU A 246 3.19 -7.35 -1.09
N LEU A 247 1.87 -7.52 -1.03
CA LEU A 247 1.29 -8.73 -0.47
C LEU A 247 1.72 -9.95 -1.27
N SER A 248 2.30 -10.93 -0.60
CA SER A 248 2.69 -12.21 -1.18
C SER A 248 1.47 -13.04 -1.58
N GLY A 249 1.62 -13.85 -2.61
CA GLY A 249 0.59 -14.79 -3.04
C GLY A 249 0.70 -16.13 -2.33
N GLU A 250 -0.28 -16.99 -2.59
CA GLU A 250 -0.25 -18.38 -2.18
C GLU A 250 0.84 -19.17 -2.93
N ASP A 251 1.21 -20.34 -2.42
CA ASP A 251 2.18 -21.26 -3.04
C ASP A 251 3.56 -20.63 -3.34
N GLY A 252 3.98 -19.62 -2.57
CA GLY A 252 5.27 -18.96 -2.73
C GLY A 252 5.33 -17.95 -3.87
N ALA A 253 4.20 -17.50 -4.39
CA ALA A 253 4.16 -16.40 -5.35
C ALA A 253 4.60 -15.08 -4.69
N LEU A 254 5.56 -14.37 -5.32
CA LEU A 254 6.14 -13.14 -4.77
C LEU A 254 5.13 -11.99 -4.67
N VAL A 255 4.10 -11.99 -5.51
CA VAL A 255 3.04 -10.97 -5.51
C VAL A 255 1.70 -11.68 -5.62
N SER A 256 0.75 -11.33 -4.76
CA SER A 256 -0.58 -11.93 -4.73
C SER A 256 -1.37 -11.65 -6.02
N ALA A 257 -2.24 -12.58 -6.40
CA ALA A 257 -3.14 -12.39 -7.52
C ALA A 257 -4.09 -11.19 -7.31
N SER A 258 -4.51 -10.93 -6.07
CA SER A 258 -5.34 -9.77 -5.72
C SER A 258 -4.62 -8.46 -6.00
N THR A 259 -3.33 -8.36 -5.65
CA THR A 259 -2.50 -7.19 -5.99
C THR A 259 -2.32 -7.06 -7.50
N GLN A 260 -1.97 -8.15 -8.19
CA GLN A 260 -1.77 -8.12 -9.64
C GLN A 260 -3.03 -7.70 -10.41
N ASN A 261 -4.21 -8.10 -9.96
CA ASN A 261 -5.49 -7.74 -10.58
C ASN A 261 -5.87 -6.26 -10.39
N GLN A 262 -5.27 -5.56 -9.43
CA GLN A 262 -5.52 -4.13 -9.20
C GLN A 262 -4.72 -3.22 -10.15
N TYR A 263 -3.70 -3.74 -10.82
CA TYR A 263 -2.79 -2.95 -11.63
C TYR A 263 -2.55 -3.56 -13.01
N ASP A 264 -2.41 -2.70 -14.00
CA ASP A 264 -1.94 -3.03 -15.34
C ASP A 264 -0.42 -2.85 -15.40
N VAL A 265 0.31 -3.85 -15.87
CA VAL A 265 1.75 -3.70 -16.18
C VAL A 265 1.86 -2.91 -17.48
N ILE A 266 2.38 -1.68 -17.39
CA ILE A 266 2.56 -0.79 -18.55
C ILE A 266 3.95 -0.90 -19.18
N TYR A 267 4.94 -1.37 -18.40
CA TYR A 267 6.29 -1.64 -18.87
C TYR A 267 6.94 -2.74 -18.03
N GLY A 268 7.74 -3.63 -18.63
CA GLY A 268 8.45 -4.69 -17.95
C GLY A 268 7.57 -5.81 -17.41
N SER A 269 7.81 -6.26 -16.19
CA SER A 269 7.10 -7.38 -15.55
C SER A 269 6.98 -7.20 -14.04
N TRP A 270 6.15 -8.02 -13.40
CA TRP A 270 6.17 -8.19 -11.95
C TRP A 270 7.49 -8.83 -11.48
N PRO A 271 7.95 -8.56 -10.23
CA PRO A 271 9.15 -9.16 -9.66
C PRO A 271 9.12 -10.69 -9.70
N GLN A 272 10.26 -11.29 -10.07
CA GLN A 272 10.48 -12.73 -10.07
C GLN A 272 11.64 -13.14 -9.15
N ASN A 273 12.41 -12.17 -8.65
CA ASN A 273 13.52 -12.38 -7.74
C ASN A 273 13.38 -11.44 -6.53
N TYR A 274 14.01 -11.80 -5.42
CA TYR A 274 13.95 -11.03 -4.17
C TYR A 274 14.44 -9.58 -4.30
N ASN A 275 15.39 -9.31 -5.18
CA ASN A 275 15.99 -8.00 -5.40
C ASN A 275 15.36 -7.20 -6.55
N GLU A 276 14.20 -7.61 -7.00
CA GLU A 276 13.43 -6.93 -8.02
C GLU A 276 12.27 -6.16 -7.39
N VAL A 277 12.05 -4.94 -7.89
CA VAL A 277 11.01 -4.03 -7.41
C VAL A 277 10.20 -3.48 -8.59
N VAL A 278 9.00 -2.98 -8.32
CA VAL A 278 8.16 -2.31 -9.31
C VAL A 278 7.90 -0.87 -8.91
N LEU A 279 7.79 -0.01 -9.90
CA LEU A 279 7.33 1.37 -9.72
C LEU A 279 5.83 1.44 -9.98
N VAL A 280 5.08 1.99 -9.04
CA VAL A 280 3.65 2.21 -9.16
C VAL A 280 3.42 3.68 -9.52
N VAL A 281 2.83 3.93 -10.68
CA VAL A 281 2.43 5.27 -11.12
C VAL A 281 0.92 5.45 -10.91
N ASP A 282 0.47 6.70 -10.92
CA ASP A 282 -0.96 7.00 -10.84
C ASP A 282 -1.68 6.70 -12.18
N LYS A 283 -2.99 6.95 -12.22
CA LYS A 283 -3.82 6.75 -13.44
C LYS A 283 -3.41 7.62 -14.62
N ASN A 284 -2.65 8.70 -14.39
CA ASN A 284 -2.16 9.63 -15.40
C ASN A 284 -0.70 9.35 -15.81
N ASN A 285 -0.08 8.28 -15.29
CA ASN A 285 1.35 7.98 -15.37
C ASN A 285 2.23 9.02 -14.67
N GLU A 286 1.77 9.53 -13.54
CA GLU A 286 2.49 10.51 -12.72
C GLU A 286 2.99 9.87 -11.43
N ILE A 287 4.08 10.38 -10.90
CA ILE A 287 4.66 10.04 -9.61
C ILE A 287 4.88 11.32 -8.80
N SER A 288 4.85 11.20 -7.49
CA SER A 288 5.02 12.35 -6.59
C SER A 288 6.47 12.82 -6.51
N ASP A 289 6.69 14.08 -6.12
CA ASP A 289 8.01 14.64 -5.87
C ASP A 289 8.79 13.83 -4.82
N LEU A 290 8.10 13.28 -3.81
CA LEU A 290 8.70 12.38 -2.83
C LEU A 290 9.25 11.11 -3.51
N THR A 291 8.53 10.57 -4.47
CA THR A 291 8.99 9.41 -5.25
C THR A 291 10.15 9.80 -6.18
N LEU A 292 10.13 11.00 -6.76
CA LEU A 292 11.24 11.51 -7.58
C LEU A 292 12.54 11.60 -6.77
N TYR A 293 12.46 12.13 -5.54
CA TYR A 293 13.60 12.14 -4.62
C TYR A 293 14.09 10.72 -4.31
N ALA A 294 13.19 9.82 -3.94
CA ALA A 294 13.54 8.43 -3.62
C ALA A 294 14.14 7.67 -4.82
N LEU A 295 13.79 8.06 -6.06
CA LEU A 295 14.39 7.55 -7.28
C LEU A 295 15.73 8.22 -7.63
N GLY A 296 16.18 9.21 -6.87
CA GLY A 296 17.38 9.99 -7.15
C GLY A 296 17.24 10.86 -8.41
N LEU A 297 16.02 11.33 -8.72
CA LEU A 297 15.73 12.19 -9.88
C LEU A 297 15.65 13.67 -9.47
N GLU A 298 15.46 13.94 -8.20
CA GLU A 298 15.53 15.26 -7.58
C GLU A 298 16.52 15.25 -6.42
N SER A 299 17.18 16.40 -6.21
CA SER A 299 18.12 16.56 -5.10
C SER A 299 17.45 17.23 -3.90
N MET A 300 18.07 17.07 -2.71
CA MET A 300 17.66 17.82 -1.51
C MET A 300 17.74 19.33 -1.72
N ASP A 301 18.71 19.79 -2.51
CA ASP A 301 18.89 21.20 -2.82
C ASP A 301 17.73 21.75 -3.65
N ASP A 302 17.21 20.98 -4.63
CA ASP A 302 16.07 21.38 -5.44
C ASP A 302 14.82 21.54 -4.57
N ILE A 303 14.55 20.57 -3.71
CA ILE A 303 13.41 20.61 -2.77
C ILE A 303 13.55 21.76 -1.78
N SER A 304 14.75 21.96 -1.21
CA SER A 304 15.03 23.06 -0.29
C SER A 304 14.88 24.43 -0.95
N ASN A 305 15.34 24.57 -2.20
CA ASN A 305 15.20 25.79 -2.98
C ASN A 305 13.74 26.10 -3.33
N ALA A 306 12.96 25.08 -3.75
CA ALA A 306 11.52 25.23 -3.98
C ALA A 306 10.80 25.70 -2.72
N MET A 307 11.14 25.12 -1.57
CA MET A 307 10.59 25.50 -0.29
C MET A 307 10.94 26.95 0.11
N MET A 308 12.21 27.36 -0.05
CA MET A 308 12.61 28.75 0.19
C MET A 308 11.89 29.73 -0.74
N GLN A 309 11.67 29.38 -1.99
CA GLN A 309 10.89 30.20 -2.92
C GLN A 309 9.44 30.34 -2.45
N SER A 310 8.83 29.27 -1.98
CA SER A 310 7.47 29.28 -1.41
C SER A 310 7.38 30.19 -0.19
N MET A 311 8.31 30.07 0.75
CA MET A 311 8.37 30.95 1.94
C MET A 311 8.53 32.41 1.56
N ASN A 312 9.30 32.71 0.52
CA ASN A 312 9.49 34.06 -0.02
C ASN A 312 8.31 34.53 -0.89
N LYS A 313 7.19 33.81 -0.92
CA LYS A 313 6.01 34.10 -1.74
C LYS A 313 6.33 34.27 -3.23
N LYS A 314 7.41 33.63 -3.70
CA LYS A 314 7.75 33.55 -5.12
C LYS A 314 7.02 32.32 -5.70
N GLN A 315 6.55 32.49 -6.93
CA GLN A 315 5.95 31.36 -7.65
C GLN A 315 7.06 30.35 -7.95
N ILE A 316 6.80 29.08 -7.58
CA ILE A 316 7.66 27.96 -7.89
C ILE A 316 7.44 27.59 -9.36
N ASP A 317 8.49 27.27 -10.08
CA ASP A 317 8.38 26.70 -11.43
C ASP A 317 7.82 25.29 -11.31
N THR A 318 6.61 25.10 -11.80
CA THR A 318 5.91 23.81 -11.82
C THR A 318 5.92 23.19 -13.20
N THR A 319 6.94 23.47 -14.03
CA THR A 319 7.09 22.83 -15.33
C THR A 319 7.24 21.33 -15.13
N GLN A 320 6.31 20.57 -15.70
CA GLN A 320 6.26 19.12 -15.56
C GLN A 320 7.46 18.48 -16.29
N SER A 321 8.31 17.81 -15.53
CA SER A 321 9.40 16.98 -16.05
C SER A 321 8.86 15.61 -16.48
N SER A 322 9.59 14.91 -17.34
CA SER A 322 9.20 13.57 -17.80
C SER A 322 10.43 12.70 -18.05
N TRP A 323 10.27 11.41 -17.80
CA TRP A 323 11.31 10.40 -17.99
C TRP A 323 10.77 9.24 -18.82
N SER A 324 11.62 8.59 -19.58
CA SER A 324 11.22 7.36 -20.26
C SER A 324 11.12 6.20 -19.26
N TYR A 325 10.35 5.19 -19.61
CA TYR A 325 10.27 3.96 -18.79
C TYR A 325 11.64 3.26 -18.68
N GLU A 326 12.47 3.33 -19.73
CA GLU A 326 13.82 2.77 -19.74
C GLU A 326 14.73 3.51 -18.77
N ASP A 327 14.66 4.84 -18.71
CA ASP A 327 15.45 5.65 -17.77
C ASP A 327 15.09 5.31 -16.32
N LEU A 328 13.80 5.15 -16.02
CA LEU A 328 13.32 4.80 -14.69
C LEU A 328 13.76 3.39 -14.29
N CYS A 329 13.60 2.41 -15.18
CA CYS A 329 14.06 1.03 -14.94
C CYS A 329 15.59 0.88 -14.94
N GLY A 330 16.31 1.84 -15.53
CA GLY A 330 17.77 1.90 -15.53
C GLY A 330 18.37 2.43 -14.21
N ARG A 331 17.55 2.94 -13.30
CA ARG A 331 18.03 3.45 -11.99
C ARG A 331 18.54 2.31 -11.12
N SER A 332 19.66 2.58 -10.43
CA SER A 332 20.30 1.64 -9.53
C SER A 332 20.02 2.05 -8.08
N PHE A 333 19.65 1.07 -7.28
CA PHE A 333 19.44 1.22 -5.85
C PHE A 333 20.27 0.16 -5.12
N LYS A 334 20.66 0.47 -3.91
CA LYS A 334 21.36 -0.47 -3.05
C LYS A 334 20.72 -0.51 -1.68
N LEU A 335 20.23 -1.67 -1.29
CA LEU A 335 19.84 -1.95 0.08
C LEU A 335 21.12 -2.22 0.87
N ILE A 336 21.39 -1.43 1.90
CA ILE A 336 22.49 -1.62 2.84
C ILE A 336 21.87 -1.80 4.22
N LEU A 337 22.19 -2.90 4.86
CA LEU A 337 21.64 -3.18 6.19
C LEU A 337 22.34 -2.31 7.24
N PRO A 338 21.65 -1.86 8.29
CA PRO A 338 22.27 -1.09 9.36
C PRO A 338 23.49 -1.80 9.97
N SER A 339 23.44 -3.13 10.10
CA SER A 339 24.54 -3.95 10.61
C SER A 339 25.79 -3.94 9.71
N GLU A 340 25.66 -3.70 8.41
CA GLU A 340 26.77 -3.61 7.45
C GLU A 340 27.48 -2.25 7.52
N GLY A 341 26.85 -1.22 8.09
CA GLY A 341 27.44 0.10 8.31
C GLY A 341 28.51 0.11 9.43
N TYR A 342 28.55 -0.94 10.26
CA TYR A 342 29.46 -1.01 11.39
C TYR A 342 30.77 -1.70 11.02
N VAL A 343 31.89 -0.99 11.20
CA VAL A 343 33.24 -1.54 11.02
C VAL A 343 33.93 -1.65 12.36
N ALA A 344 34.70 -2.71 12.54
CA ALA A 344 35.50 -2.90 13.78
C ALA A 344 36.50 -1.77 13.93
N SER A 345 36.51 -1.12 15.09
CA SER A 345 37.41 -0.02 15.44
C SER A 345 37.89 -0.15 16.87
N GLY A 346 39.17 -0.44 17.05
CA GLY A 346 39.74 -0.70 18.38
C GLY A 346 39.09 -1.90 19.08
N SER A 347 38.44 -1.68 20.22
CA SER A 347 37.72 -2.71 20.99
C SER A 347 36.19 -2.74 20.70
N GLY A 348 35.69 -1.87 19.83
CA GLY A 348 34.27 -1.73 19.53
C GLY A 348 34.01 -1.63 18.04
N TYR A 349 32.94 -0.96 17.69
CA TYR A 349 32.47 -0.73 16.31
C TYR A 349 32.22 0.75 16.09
N THR A 350 32.48 1.20 14.87
CA THR A 350 32.14 2.55 14.40
C THR A 350 31.16 2.44 13.26
N ASP A 351 30.08 3.19 13.31
CA ASP A 351 29.12 3.31 12.20
C ASP A 351 29.66 4.32 11.18
N ILE A 352 30.10 3.81 10.03
CA ILE A 352 30.61 4.65 8.95
C ILE A 352 29.51 5.20 8.05
N SER A 353 28.28 4.68 8.14
CA SER A 353 27.13 5.17 7.36
C SER A 353 26.71 6.59 7.73
N GLN A 354 27.15 7.09 8.90
CA GLN A 354 26.83 8.43 9.39
C GLN A 354 27.66 9.54 8.73
N THR A 355 28.62 9.19 7.89
CA THR A 355 29.46 10.15 7.17
C THR A 355 29.29 10.00 5.67
N ALA A 356 29.35 11.10 4.92
CA ALA A 356 29.22 11.08 3.46
C ALA A 356 30.27 10.17 2.80
N ASP A 357 31.54 10.25 3.26
CA ASP A 357 32.62 9.42 2.73
C ASP A 357 32.41 7.93 3.04
N GLY A 358 32.00 7.61 4.25
CA GLY A 358 31.72 6.23 4.66
C GLY A 358 30.52 5.65 3.92
N LEU A 359 29.45 6.45 3.74
CA LEU A 359 28.28 6.03 2.98
C LEU A 359 28.65 5.79 1.51
N HIS A 360 29.44 6.68 0.91
CA HIS A 360 29.95 6.50 -0.45
C HIS A 360 30.82 5.24 -0.57
N GLN A 361 31.64 4.94 0.45
CA GLN A 361 32.43 3.70 0.49
C GLN A 361 31.51 2.45 0.55
N LEU A 362 30.49 2.45 1.40
CA LEU A 362 29.52 1.34 1.52
C LEU A 362 28.74 1.15 0.21
N TYR A 363 28.27 2.25 -0.39
CA TYR A 363 27.50 2.20 -1.62
C TYR A 363 28.29 1.62 -2.81
N ASN A 364 29.56 1.97 -2.94
CA ASN A 364 30.43 1.50 -4.03
C ASN A 364 31.16 0.17 -3.73
N ASN A 365 30.92 -0.43 -2.57
CA ASN A 365 31.51 -1.74 -2.24
C ASN A 365 30.58 -2.87 -2.66
N ASP A 366 30.93 -3.62 -3.70
CA ASP A 366 30.10 -4.73 -4.23
C ASP A 366 29.87 -5.87 -3.21
N SER A 367 30.70 -5.94 -2.15
CA SER A 367 30.57 -6.97 -1.10
C SER A 367 29.60 -6.57 0.02
N VAL A 368 29.06 -5.36 0.00
CA VAL A 368 28.14 -4.81 0.99
C VAL A 368 26.78 -4.59 0.33
N GLY A 369 25.72 -4.98 1.00
CA GLY A 369 24.35 -4.76 0.56
C GLY A 369 23.95 -5.54 -0.68
N VAL A 370 22.77 -5.26 -1.18
CA VAL A 370 22.21 -5.87 -2.40
C VAL A 370 21.71 -4.83 -3.37
N GLN A 371 22.03 -5.02 -4.65
CA GLN A 371 21.52 -4.18 -5.74
C GLN A 371 20.06 -4.48 -6.01
N LEU A 372 19.21 -3.46 -5.96
CA LEU A 372 17.80 -3.53 -6.32
C LEU A 372 17.59 -2.99 -7.73
N LYS A 373 16.63 -3.57 -8.46
CA LYS A 373 16.32 -3.20 -9.84
C LYS A 373 14.82 -2.99 -10.00
N ILE A 374 14.43 -1.90 -10.64
CA ILE A 374 13.06 -1.70 -11.10
C ILE A 374 12.88 -2.55 -12.37
N VAL A 375 12.09 -3.63 -12.27
CA VAL A 375 11.84 -4.55 -13.40
C VAL A 375 10.53 -4.29 -14.10
N GLY A 376 9.66 -3.49 -13.51
CA GLY A 376 8.38 -3.15 -14.11
C GLY A 376 7.81 -1.85 -13.59
N ILE A 377 6.91 -1.28 -14.39
CA ILE A 377 6.12 -0.12 -14.03
C ILE A 377 4.66 -0.53 -14.15
N VAL A 378 3.90 -0.30 -13.10
CA VAL A 378 2.49 -0.69 -12.99
C VAL A 378 1.62 0.52 -12.72
N ARG A 379 0.40 0.47 -13.24
CA ARG A 379 -0.61 1.53 -13.10
C ARG A 379 -1.92 0.93 -12.64
N PRO A 380 -2.75 1.62 -11.83
CA PRO A 380 -4.06 1.14 -11.44
C PRO A 380 -4.89 0.71 -12.66
N ALA A 381 -5.43 -0.50 -12.61
CA ALA A 381 -6.25 -1.06 -13.68
C ALA A 381 -7.48 -0.19 -13.94
N LYS A 382 -7.92 -0.14 -15.20
CA LYS A 382 -9.07 0.67 -15.58
C LYS A 382 -10.33 0.17 -14.87
N GLY A 383 -10.90 1.02 -14.03
CA GLY A 383 -12.10 0.68 -13.24
C GLY A 383 -11.78 0.21 -11.82
N SER A 384 -10.52 0.18 -11.41
CA SER A 384 -10.15 0.03 -10.00
C SER A 384 -10.74 1.18 -9.19
N VAL A 385 -11.44 0.85 -8.10
CA VAL A 385 -12.14 1.82 -7.26
C VAL A 385 -11.19 2.44 -6.24
N THR A 386 -10.20 1.67 -5.82
CA THR A 386 -9.17 2.11 -4.88
C THR A 386 -7.81 1.60 -5.38
N SER A 387 -6.83 2.48 -5.30
CA SER A 387 -5.43 2.12 -5.46
C SER A 387 -4.77 2.37 -4.11
N SER A 388 -4.25 1.32 -3.49
CA SER A 388 -3.63 1.41 -2.16
C SER A 388 -2.25 2.07 -2.19
N THR A 389 -1.66 2.21 -3.37
CA THR A 389 -0.27 2.68 -3.52
C THR A 389 -0.16 3.59 -4.73
N TYR A 390 -0.13 4.90 -4.52
CA TYR A 390 0.20 5.87 -5.55
C TYR A 390 1.66 6.32 -5.41
N GLY A 391 2.42 6.23 -6.51
CA GLY A 391 3.79 6.72 -6.56
C GLY A 391 4.75 6.00 -5.61
N SER A 392 4.45 4.77 -5.27
CA SER A 392 5.25 3.93 -4.38
C SER A 392 6.15 2.98 -5.15
N ILE A 393 7.23 2.56 -4.52
CA ILE A 393 8.13 1.52 -5.01
C ILE A 393 7.76 0.22 -4.27
N GLY A 394 7.21 -0.75 -5.02
CA GLY A 394 6.77 -2.03 -4.48
C GLY A 394 7.90 -3.06 -4.46
N TYR A 395 8.22 -3.62 -3.31
CA TYR A 395 9.15 -4.73 -3.13
C TYR A 395 8.45 -5.97 -2.57
N THR A 396 9.08 -7.12 -2.62
CA THR A 396 8.48 -8.40 -2.19
C THR A 396 8.92 -8.80 -0.80
N SER A 397 8.13 -9.61 -0.09
CA SER A 397 8.51 -10.19 1.20
C SER A 397 9.81 -11.01 1.13
N ALA A 398 10.15 -11.57 -0.03
CA ALA A 398 11.42 -12.25 -0.23
C ALA A 398 12.64 -11.34 -0.04
N LEU A 399 12.51 -10.01 -0.27
CA LEU A 399 13.55 -9.05 0.05
C LEU A 399 13.69 -8.86 1.56
N THR A 400 12.56 -8.83 2.27
CA THR A 400 12.53 -8.78 3.74
C THR A 400 13.20 -10.01 4.34
N ASP A 401 12.83 -11.20 3.88
CA ASP A 401 13.43 -12.47 4.33
C ASP A 401 14.94 -12.50 4.07
N TYR A 402 15.36 -12.10 2.86
CA TYR A 402 16.77 -11.96 2.52
C TYR A 402 17.51 -11.00 3.46
N ALA A 403 16.92 -9.85 3.74
CA ALA A 403 17.51 -8.84 4.60
C ALA A 403 17.68 -9.35 6.05
N ILE A 404 16.71 -10.09 6.58
CA ILE A 404 16.78 -10.74 7.90
C ILE A 404 17.94 -11.76 7.92
N GLU A 405 17.99 -12.64 6.94
CA GLU A 405 19.04 -13.68 6.84
C GLU A 405 20.44 -13.07 6.73
N GLN A 406 20.59 -12.01 5.93
CA GLN A 406 21.86 -11.31 5.79
C GLN A 406 22.25 -10.54 7.05
N ALA A 407 21.30 -9.86 7.71
CA ALA A 407 21.54 -9.18 8.97
C ALA A 407 22.10 -10.14 10.02
N ASP A 408 21.47 -11.30 10.16
CA ASP A 408 21.90 -12.34 11.09
C ASP A 408 23.31 -12.84 10.81
N SER A 409 23.75 -12.83 9.55
CA SER A 409 25.09 -13.28 9.15
C SER A 409 26.21 -12.27 9.45
N THR A 410 25.89 -11.01 9.75
CA THR A 410 26.88 -9.96 9.97
C THR A 410 27.68 -10.18 11.27
N GLU A 411 28.97 -9.79 11.25
CA GLU A 411 29.91 -10.02 12.39
C GLU A 411 29.39 -9.39 13.69
N ILE A 412 28.84 -8.17 13.60
CA ILE A 412 28.37 -7.45 14.80
C ILE A 412 27.15 -8.15 15.42
N ILE A 413 26.21 -8.62 14.61
CA ILE A 413 25.04 -9.37 15.08
C ILE A 413 25.46 -10.69 15.69
N GLN A 414 26.34 -11.45 15.01
CA GLN A 414 26.85 -12.71 15.52
C GLN A 414 27.59 -12.55 16.85
N LYS A 415 28.37 -11.47 17.04
CA LYS A 415 29.01 -11.16 18.31
C LYS A 415 28.01 -10.81 19.42
N GLN A 416 26.94 -10.07 19.06
CA GLN A 416 25.88 -9.74 20.04
C GLN A 416 25.14 -11.00 20.47
N LEU A 417 24.77 -11.88 19.52
CA LEU A 417 24.06 -13.14 19.79
C LEU A 417 24.93 -14.11 20.61
N ALA A 418 26.24 -14.12 20.38
CA ALA A 418 27.19 -14.94 21.17
C ALA A 418 27.30 -14.47 22.64
N ASN A 419 27.00 -13.20 22.92
CA ASN A 419 27.07 -12.62 24.26
C ASN A 419 25.82 -11.72 24.50
N PRO A 420 24.64 -12.30 24.66
CA PRO A 420 23.37 -11.55 24.68
C PRO A 420 23.25 -10.60 25.87
N ASP A 421 23.99 -10.85 26.95
CA ASP A 421 23.98 -10.04 28.16
C ASP A 421 24.97 -8.86 28.12
N VAL A 422 25.75 -8.74 27.04
CA VAL A 422 26.79 -7.71 26.90
C VAL A 422 26.56 -6.90 25.64
N ASP A 423 26.44 -5.61 25.78
CA ASP A 423 26.32 -4.68 24.65
C ASP A 423 27.60 -4.70 23.80
N VAL A 424 27.48 -5.07 22.55
CA VAL A 424 28.58 -5.22 21.60
C VAL A 424 29.33 -3.91 21.34
N PHE A 425 28.67 -2.75 21.45
CA PHE A 425 29.27 -1.44 21.23
C PHE A 425 30.10 -0.98 22.43
N THR A 426 29.56 -1.16 23.60
CA THR A 426 30.22 -0.68 24.85
C THR A 426 31.03 -1.76 25.56
N GLY A 427 30.77 -3.04 25.25
CA GLY A 427 31.32 -4.20 25.99
C GLY A 427 30.91 -4.21 27.46
N SER A 428 29.83 -3.52 27.81
CA SER A 428 29.27 -3.48 29.17
C SER A 428 28.06 -4.41 29.24
N ALA A 429 27.81 -5.00 30.40
CA ALA A 429 26.61 -5.79 30.60
C ALA A 429 25.37 -4.91 30.45
N PHE A 430 24.34 -5.42 29.79
CA PHE A 430 23.05 -4.74 29.74
C PHE A 430 22.45 -4.64 31.15
N PRO A 431 22.16 -3.45 31.65
CA PRO A 431 21.49 -3.33 32.93
C PRO A 431 20.08 -3.87 32.78
N ASN A 432 19.71 -4.89 33.54
CA ASN A 432 18.32 -5.23 33.70
C ASN A 432 17.63 -4.06 34.43
N ALA A 433 17.01 -3.16 33.66
CA ALA A 433 16.47 -1.89 34.14
C ALA A 433 15.42 -2.08 35.26
N ALA A 434 14.73 -3.22 35.26
CA ALA A 434 13.72 -3.55 36.27
C ALA A 434 14.30 -4.08 37.57
N THR A 435 15.50 -4.71 37.55
CA THR A 435 16.08 -5.39 38.72
C THR A 435 17.45 -4.84 39.12
N ALA A 436 18.04 -3.95 38.29
CA ALA A 436 19.37 -3.38 38.58
C ALA A 436 19.32 -2.51 39.82
N THR A 437 20.21 -2.82 40.78
CA THR A 437 20.42 -1.98 41.95
C THR A 437 21.02 -0.63 41.56
N THR A 438 20.93 0.37 42.44
CA THR A 438 21.57 1.68 42.22
C THR A 438 23.08 1.52 41.96
N ASP A 439 23.74 0.63 42.69
CA ASP A 439 25.19 0.37 42.56
C ASP A 439 25.52 -0.21 41.16
N GLN A 440 24.68 -1.10 40.64
CA GLN A 440 24.83 -1.66 39.28
C GLN A 440 24.62 -0.59 38.20
N LYS A 441 23.64 0.30 38.35
CA LYS A 441 23.42 1.43 37.45
C LYS A 441 24.59 2.41 37.45
N VAL A 442 25.14 2.72 38.65
CA VAL A 442 26.33 3.58 38.81
C VAL A 442 27.56 2.94 38.19
N ALA A 443 27.78 1.64 38.39
CA ALA A 443 28.90 0.92 37.81
C ALA A 443 28.82 0.89 36.27
N ALA A 444 27.63 0.67 35.69
CA ALA A 444 27.41 0.71 34.26
C ALA A 444 27.66 2.11 33.68
N ALA A 445 27.16 3.17 34.32
CA ALA A 445 27.39 4.54 33.92
C ALA A 445 28.89 4.91 33.98
N GLN A 446 29.60 4.49 35.03
CA GLN A 446 31.05 4.69 35.14
C GLN A 446 31.83 3.94 34.05
N ALA A 447 31.45 2.69 33.76
CA ALA A 447 32.06 1.91 32.69
C ALA A 447 31.87 2.58 31.33
N TYR A 448 30.68 3.11 31.05
CA TYR A 448 30.39 3.90 29.85
C TYR A 448 31.26 5.16 29.78
N LEU A 449 31.23 6.00 30.81
CA LEU A 449 32.02 7.23 30.86
C LEU A 449 33.54 6.99 30.72
N ASN A 450 34.04 5.87 31.21
CA ASN A 450 35.47 5.53 31.10
C ASN A 450 35.89 5.17 29.66
N LYS A 451 34.98 4.81 28.80
CA LYS A 451 35.24 4.50 27.39
C LYS A 451 35.20 5.72 26.47
N LEU A 452 34.50 6.78 26.90
CA LEU A 452 34.42 8.02 26.16
C LEU A 452 35.77 8.73 26.07
N SER A 453 36.02 9.43 24.98
CA SER A 453 37.12 10.38 24.86
C SER A 453 37.03 11.47 25.94
N VAL A 454 38.10 12.20 26.15
CA VAL A 454 38.11 13.32 27.13
C VAL A 454 37.10 14.39 26.74
N ASP A 455 36.97 14.67 25.45
CA ASP A 455 36.05 15.68 24.93
C ASP A 455 34.59 15.23 25.06
N ASP A 456 34.29 13.96 24.76
CA ASP A 456 32.94 13.41 24.93
C ASP A 456 32.54 13.37 26.42
N ARG A 457 33.45 12.98 27.30
CA ARG A 457 33.24 13.06 28.77
C ARG A 457 32.95 14.48 29.23
N ALA A 458 33.70 15.45 28.72
CA ALA A 458 33.47 16.84 29.05
C ALA A 458 32.12 17.33 28.55
N THR A 459 31.67 16.81 27.39
CA THR A 459 30.34 17.12 26.83
C THR A 459 29.22 16.51 27.66
N VAL A 460 29.32 15.23 28.01
CA VAL A 460 28.35 14.57 28.91
C VAL A 460 28.29 15.26 30.26
N TYR A 461 29.47 15.59 30.84
CA TYR A 461 29.56 16.32 32.11
C TYR A 461 28.84 17.68 32.03
N ARG A 462 29.10 18.45 30.99
CA ARG A 462 28.43 19.74 30.77
C ARG A 462 26.92 19.56 30.69
N LYS A 463 26.45 18.61 29.87
CA LYS A 463 25.01 18.33 29.73
C LYS A 463 24.34 17.96 31.05
N CYS A 464 24.99 17.13 31.87
CA CYS A 464 24.43 16.67 33.14
C CYS A 464 24.48 17.75 34.26
N MET A 465 25.52 18.61 34.26
CA MET A 465 25.79 19.53 35.37
C MET A 465 25.29 20.96 35.10
N THR A 466 25.06 21.33 33.84
CA THR A 466 24.66 22.69 33.46
C THR A 466 23.29 22.79 32.88
N ALA A 467 22.60 21.65 32.65
CA ALA A 467 21.22 21.70 32.17
C ALA A 467 20.30 22.22 33.30
N PRO A 468 19.74 23.42 33.19
CA PRO A 468 18.72 23.86 34.12
C PRO A 468 17.49 22.94 34.03
N ASP A 469 16.71 22.86 35.12
CA ASP A 469 15.43 22.18 35.02
C ASP A 469 14.51 22.86 33.98
N ASP A 470 13.58 22.11 33.41
CA ASP A 470 12.73 22.58 32.32
C ASP A 470 11.95 23.86 32.68
N THR A 471 11.55 24.02 33.94
CA THR A 471 10.80 25.21 34.42
C THR A 471 11.70 26.45 34.39
N THR A 472 12.92 26.31 34.87
CA THR A 472 13.93 27.38 34.89
C THR A 472 14.33 27.74 33.46
N LEU A 473 14.51 26.73 32.60
CA LEU A 473 14.87 26.92 31.19
C LEU A 473 13.75 27.63 30.42
N ASP A 474 12.49 27.25 30.60
CA ASP A 474 11.35 27.88 29.92
C ASP A 474 11.11 29.32 30.40
N ALA A 475 11.36 29.63 31.68
CA ALA A 475 11.30 31.00 32.19
C ALA A 475 12.42 31.87 31.58
N ALA A 476 13.65 31.36 31.55
CA ALA A 476 14.78 32.05 30.94
C ALA A 476 14.57 32.24 29.43
N LEU A 477 14.08 31.22 28.74
CA LEU A 477 13.76 31.28 27.31
C LEU A 477 12.68 32.33 26.99
N THR A 478 11.63 32.41 27.80
CA THR A 478 10.56 33.41 27.62
C THR A 478 11.14 34.82 27.79
N GLN A 479 11.91 35.04 28.83
CA GLN A 479 12.56 36.35 29.09
C GLN A 479 13.54 36.73 27.96
N THR A 480 14.30 35.74 27.47
CA THR A 480 15.26 35.99 26.38
C THR A 480 14.53 36.34 25.07
N MET A 481 13.46 35.62 24.74
CA MET A 481 12.70 35.87 23.53
C MET A 481 11.96 37.21 23.54
N GLU A 482 11.67 37.79 24.68
CA GLU A 482 11.11 39.18 24.78
C GLU A 482 12.07 40.25 24.32
N THR A 483 13.37 40.01 24.43
CA THR A 483 14.42 40.95 24.07
C THR A 483 15.18 40.59 22.78
N PHE A 484 14.98 39.38 22.28
CA PHE A 484 15.67 38.87 21.10
C PHE A 484 15.11 39.48 19.82
N THR A 485 15.97 40.16 19.08
CA THR A 485 15.61 40.94 17.89
C THR A 485 16.06 40.24 16.61
N ARG A 486 15.54 40.71 15.45
CA ARG A 486 16.00 40.24 14.14
C ARG A 486 17.46 40.55 13.88
N ASP A 487 17.96 41.65 14.44
CA ASP A 487 19.37 42.03 14.30
C ASP A 487 20.27 41.09 15.10
N ASP A 488 19.86 40.65 16.29
CA ASP A 488 20.55 39.64 17.06
C ASP A 488 20.60 38.30 16.29
N ALA A 489 19.49 37.91 15.66
CA ALA A 489 19.43 36.69 14.83
C ALA A 489 20.35 36.79 13.59
N LYS A 490 20.47 37.96 12.97
CA LYS A 490 21.41 38.18 11.86
C LYS A 490 22.87 38.16 12.30
N GLU A 491 23.15 38.69 13.48
CA GLU A 491 24.49 38.59 14.08
C GLU A 491 24.85 37.15 14.38
N MET A 492 23.90 36.33 14.87
CA MET A 492 24.10 34.88 15.05
C MET A 492 24.41 34.20 13.71
N ALA A 493 23.75 34.59 12.61
CA ALA A 493 24.05 34.07 11.30
C ALA A 493 25.46 34.44 10.83
N ASP A 494 25.92 35.66 11.07
CA ASP A 494 27.29 36.10 10.76
C ASP A 494 28.34 35.35 11.58
N ASN A 495 27.99 34.97 12.81
CA ASN A 495 28.85 34.21 13.70
C ASN A 495 28.82 32.69 13.44
N GLY A 496 28.17 32.23 12.38
CA GLY A 496 28.17 30.83 11.95
C GLY A 496 27.30 29.89 12.79
N VAL A 497 26.42 30.43 13.65
CA VAL A 497 25.57 29.57 14.54
C VAL A 497 24.68 28.63 13.74
N PHE A 498 24.37 28.96 12.49
CA PHE A 498 23.49 28.19 11.61
C PHE A 498 24.23 27.38 10.54
N GLU A 499 25.57 27.29 10.60
CA GLU A 499 26.36 26.50 9.63
C GLU A 499 25.96 25.02 9.61
N ALA A 500 25.60 24.47 10.77
CA ALA A 500 25.09 23.11 10.88
C ALA A 500 23.76 22.87 10.14
N SER A 501 23.00 23.94 9.79
CA SER A 501 21.79 23.85 9.00
C SER A 501 22.04 23.80 7.48
N GLY A 502 23.31 23.83 7.05
CA GLY A 502 23.69 23.88 5.63
C GLY A 502 23.42 25.22 4.95
N LYS A 503 22.99 26.25 5.67
CA LYS A 503 22.68 27.58 5.11
C LYS A 503 23.84 28.54 5.30
N THR A 504 24.11 29.33 4.28
CA THR A 504 25.07 30.43 4.42
C THR A 504 24.49 31.57 5.29
N ALA A 505 25.35 32.36 5.91
CA ALA A 505 24.94 33.54 6.68
C ALA A 505 24.00 34.46 5.86
N GLN A 506 24.27 34.64 4.57
CA GLN A 506 23.47 35.44 3.69
C GLN A 506 22.04 34.88 3.47
N GLN A 507 21.93 33.58 3.23
CA GLN A 507 20.64 32.88 3.08
C GLN A 507 19.81 32.96 4.36
N MET A 508 20.46 32.82 5.52
CA MET A 508 19.78 32.94 6.81
C MET A 508 19.27 34.38 7.04
N LYS A 509 20.04 35.40 6.72
CA LYS A 509 19.62 36.80 6.84
C LYS A 509 18.41 37.11 5.94
N GLU A 510 18.43 36.65 4.70
CA GLU A 510 17.31 36.81 3.78
C GLU A 510 16.03 36.15 4.31
N MET A 511 16.18 34.97 4.93
CA MET A 511 15.08 34.28 5.56
C MET A 511 14.52 35.03 6.78
N ILE A 512 15.40 35.59 7.63
CA ILE A 512 15.03 36.41 8.79
C ILE A 512 14.23 37.65 8.36
N ASP A 513 14.63 38.27 7.27
CA ASP A 513 14.00 39.52 6.78
C ASP A 513 12.55 39.32 6.27
N VAL A 514 12.21 38.11 5.82
CA VAL A 514 10.88 37.82 5.27
C VAL A 514 9.92 37.16 6.27
N MET A 515 10.41 36.72 7.43
CA MET A 515 9.55 36.12 8.47
C MET A 515 8.64 37.16 9.09
N ASP A 516 7.37 36.83 9.34
CA ASP A 516 6.55 37.61 10.28
C ASP A 516 6.99 37.35 11.73
N ASP A 517 6.51 38.16 12.66
CA ASP A 517 6.98 38.12 14.05
C ASP A 517 6.63 36.78 14.76
N GLU A 518 5.48 36.20 14.45
CA GLU A 518 5.07 34.90 15.02
C GLU A 518 5.98 33.78 14.51
N THR A 519 6.24 33.76 13.21
CA THR A 519 7.14 32.78 12.59
C THR A 519 8.58 32.94 13.08
N PHE A 520 9.03 34.22 13.25
CA PHE A 520 10.35 34.52 13.80
C PHE A 520 10.51 33.94 15.20
N ILE A 521 9.60 34.24 16.11
CA ILE A 521 9.64 33.71 17.49
C ILE A 521 9.63 32.20 17.49
N ARG A 522 8.73 31.57 16.71
CA ARG A 522 8.60 30.13 16.62
C ARG A 522 9.85 29.48 16.06
N PHE A 523 10.50 30.10 15.08
CA PHE A 523 11.72 29.58 14.45
C PHE A 523 12.92 29.65 15.38
N PHE A 524 13.13 30.80 16.07
CA PHE A 524 14.32 30.99 16.88
C PHE A 524 14.21 30.45 18.30
N ARG A 525 13.02 30.21 18.83
CA ARG A 525 12.80 29.67 20.18
C ARG A 525 13.58 28.35 20.45
N PRO A 526 13.60 27.35 19.55
CA PRO A 526 14.40 26.14 19.73
C PRO A 526 15.92 26.40 19.75
N TYR A 527 16.40 27.32 18.92
CA TYR A 527 17.81 27.69 18.92
C TYR A 527 18.22 28.36 20.23
N MET A 528 17.40 29.29 20.69
CA MET A 528 17.66 29.95 21.96
C MET A 528 17.61 28.99 23.15
N ARG A 529 16.70 28.00 23.10
CA ARG A 529 16.64 26.92 24.10
C ARG A 529 17.91 26.05 24.11
N ALA A 530 18.55 25.85 22.96
CA ALA A 530 19.78 25.08 22.85
C ALA A 530 21.03 25.85 23.30
N ILE A 531 20.95 27.19 23.31
CA ILE A 531 22.04 28.09 23.73
C ILE A 531 21.98 28.35 25.24
N LEU A 532 20.77 28.47 25.81
CA LEU A 532 20.52 28.62 27.24
C LEU A 532 20.77 27.32 28.01
#